data_334a573d9b8a9926d49c843cdc0da5dc
#
_entry.id   334a573d9b8a9926d49c843cdc0da5dc
#
_cell.length_a   1.000
_cell.length_b   1.000
_cell.length_c   1.000
_cell.angle_alpha   90.00
_cell.angle_beta   90.00
_cell.angle_gamma   90.00
#
_symmetry.space_group_name_H-M   'P 1'
#
loop_
_entity.id
_entity.type
_entity.pdbx_description
1 polymer ?
#
loop_
_entity_poly.entity_id
_entity_poly.type
_entity_poly.pdbx_seq_one_letter_code
_entity_poly.pdbx_strand_id
1 'polypeptide(L)' 'MFRLLATMRRGSASGIPQAWARYASVEAARSGAAELLREDRVLRVMIVRNEIPQAFVEWLER' A
#
# COMPACT_ATOMS: atom_id res chain seq x y z
N MET A 1 7.73 4.98 10.08
CA MET A 1 6.50 4.26 9.73
C MET A 1 6.37 4.13 8.22
N PHE A 2 5.68 3.12 7.79
CA PHE A 2 5.47 2.87 6.36
C PHE A 2 3.99 2.93 6.04
N ARG A 3 3.66 3.30 4.82
CA ARG A 3 2.28 3.32 4.36
C ARG A 3 2.22 2.80 2.93
N LEU A 4 1.01 2.52 2.47
CA LEU A 4 0.77 1.95 1.16
C LEU A 4 0.03 2.94 0.28
N LEU A 5 0.45 3.02 -1.00
CA LEU A 5 -0.23 3.81 -2.01
C LEU A 5 -0.67 2.85 -3.11
N ALA A 6 -1.97 2.65 -3.23
CA ALA A 6 -2.53 1.71 -4.20
C ALA A 6 -2.82 2.40 -5.53
N THR A 7 -2.46 1.73 -6.62
CA THR A 7 -2.91 2.13 -7.96
C THR A 7 -4.15 1.32 -8.28
N MET A 8 -5.25 2.00 -8.49
CA MET A 8 -6.55 1.37 -8.66
C MET A 8 -6.91 1.25 -10.13
N ARG A 9 -7.56 0.15 -10.48
CA ARG A 9 -8.14 -0.04 -11.81
C ARG A 9 -9.30 0.93 -12.00
N ARG A 10 -10.10 1.11 -10.93
CA ARG A 10 -11.22 2.02 -10.92
C ARG A 10 -11.61 2.32 -9.48
N GLY A 11 -12.30 3.42 -9.29
CA GLY A 11 -12.73 3.82 -7.96
C GLY A 11 -11.57 4.29 -7.11
N SER A 12 -11.75 4.25 -5.80
CA SER A 12 -10.78 4.76 -4.84
C SER A 12 -10.52 3.70 -3.77
N ALA A 13 -9.35 3.75 -3.16
CA ALA A 13 -8.98 2.86 -2.07
C ALA A 13 -9.52 3.33 -0.72
N SER A 14 -10.31 4.39 -0.68
CA SER A 14 -10.75 5.01 0.57
C SER A 14 -11.57 4.09 1.47
N GLY A 15 -12.22 3.07 0.92
CA GLY A 15 -13.00 2.10 1.69
C GLY A 15 -12.22 0.87 2.12
N ILE A 16 -10.92 0.80 1.83
CA ILE A 16 -10.11 -0.38 2.12
C ILE A 16 -9.21 -0.06 3.33
N PRO A 17 -9.38 -0.79 4.45
CA PRO A 17 -8.62 -0.48 5.67
C PRO A 17 -7.10 -0.43 5.49
N GLN A 18 -6.54 -1.35 4.71
CA GLN A 18 -5.10 -1.42 4.48
C GLN A 18 -4.54 -0.15 3.82
N ALA A 19 -5.39 0.57 3.06
CA ALA A 19 -4.97 1.81 2.41
C ALA A 19 -4.71 2.94 3.40
N TRP A 20 -5.24 2.84 4.61
CA TRP A 20 -5.10 3.86 5.64
C TRP A 20 -4.15 3.45 6.77
N ALA A 21 -3.79 2.18 6.82
CA ALA A 21 -2.97 1.65 7.89
C ALA A 21 -1.54 2.17 7.81
N ARG A 22 -0.89 2.22 8.96
CA ARG A 22 0.53 2.52 9.07
C ARG A 22 1.22 1.29 9.60
N TYR A 23 2.42 1.04 9.11
CA TYR A 23 3.17 -0.17 9.42
C TYR A 23 4.51 0.17 10.03
N ALA A 24 4.89 -0.57 11.05
CA ALA A 24 6.13 -0.30 11.78
C ALA A 24 7.36 -0.88 11.07
N SER A 25 7.17 -1.82 10.16
CA SER A 25 8.27 -2.46 9.44
C SER A 25 7.90 -2.69 7.98
N VAL A 26 8.93 -2.90 7.15
CA VAL A 26 8.73 -3.23 5.73
C VAL A 26 7.99 -4.56 5.60
N GLU A 27 8.31 -5.53 6.45
CA GLU A 27 7.66 -6.85 6.42
C GLU A 27 6.16 -6.73 6.71
N ALA A 28 5.80 -5.93 7.69
CA ALA A 28 4.39 -5.67 7.99
C ALA A 28 3.70 -4.96 6.83
N ALA A 29 4.39 -3.99 6.22
CA ALA A 29 3.88 -3.29 5.05
C ALA A 29 3.67 -4.23 3.87
N ARG A 30 4.59 -5.17 3.65
CA ARG A 30 4.45 -6.18 2.59
C ARG A 30 3.23 -7.06 2.80
N SER A 31 2.99 -7.47 4.05
CA SER A 31 1.80 -8.26 4.38
C SER A 31 0.53 -7.47 4.09
N GLY A 32 0.49 -6.21 4.50
CA GLY A 32 -0.64 -5.33 4.22
C GLY A 32 -0.85 -5.12 2.72
N ALA A 33 0.25 -4.95 1.98
CA ALA A 33 0.18 -4.79 0.53
C ALA A 33 -0.34 -6.05 -0.16
N ALA A 34 0.07 -7.23 0.32
CA ALA A 34 -0.43 -8.49 -0.23
C ALA A 34 -1.93 -8.62 -0.01
N GLU A 35 -2.43 -8.21 1.16
CA GLU A 35 -3.87 -8.21 1.41
C GLU A 35 -4.59 -7.21 0.52
N LEU A 36 -4.02 -6.03 0.33
CA LEU A 36 -4.60 -5.01 -0.54
C LEU A 36 -4.69 -5.51 -1.98
N LEU A 37 -3.69 -6.26 -2.45
CA LEU A 37 -3.68 -6.83 -3.78
C LEU A 37 -4.73 -7.93 -3.98
N ARG A 38 -5.35 -8.41 -2.93
CA ARG A 38 -6.46 -9.38 -3.04
C ARG A 38 -7.73 -8.70 -3.54
N GLU A 39 -7.81 -7.37 -3.44
CA GLU A 39 -8.90 -6.61 -4.01
C GLU A 39 -8.75 -6.56 -5.53
N ASP A 40 -9.80 -6.98 -6.22
CA ASP A 40 -9.79 -7.07 -7.68
C ASP A 40 -9.51 -5.72 -8.34
N ARG A 41 -9.87 -4.63 -7.69
CA ARG A 41 -9.70 -3.28 -8.22
C ARG A 41 -8.29 -2.74 -8.09
N VAL A 42 -7.43 -3.38 -7.31
CA VAL A 42 -6.08 -2.91 -7.07
C VAL A 42 -5.13 -3.52 -8.09
N LEU A 43 -4.41 -2.67 -8.82
CA LEU A 43 -3.45 -3.11 -9.84
C LEU A 43 -2.07 -3.37 -9.24
N ARG A 44 -1.61 -2.45 -8.39
CA ARG A 44 -0.32 -2.58 -7.73
C ARG A 44 -0.30 -1.67 -6.51
N VAL A 45 0.66 -1.90 -5.64
CA VAL A 45 0.80 -1.15 -4.39
C VAL A 45 2.24 -0.67 -4.25
N MET A 46 2.40 0.60 -3.94
CA MET A 46 3.71 1.16 -3.61
C MET A 46 3.85 1.25 -2.10
N ILE A 47 4.95 0.74 -1.58
CA ILE A 47 5.31 0.93 -0.17
C ILE A 47 6.19 2.16 -0.09
N VAL A 48 5.82 3.10 0.77
CA VAL A 48 6.59 4.31 1.00
C VAL A 48 6.88 4.47 2.48
N ARG A 49 8.01 5.10 2.78
CA ARG A 49 8.31 5.53 4.13
C ARG A 49 7.54 6.83 4.37
N ASN A 50 6.72 6.83 5.41
CA ASN A 50 5.85 7.98 5.71
C ASN A 50 6.63 9.07 6.44
N GLU A 51 7.40 9.81 5.69
CA GLU A 51 8.19 10.95 6.18
C GLU A 51 8.08 12.08 5.17
N ILE A 52 8.70 13.21 5.46
CA ILE A 52 8.65 14.38 4.58
C ILE A 52 10.07 14.69 4.09
N PRO A 53 10.33 14.58 2.75
CA PRO A 53 9.41 14.01 1.74
C PRO A 53 9.26 12.51 1.87
N GLN A 54 8.19 11.96 1.33
CA GLN A 54 8.00 10.52 1.31
C GLN A 54 9.11 9.85 0.52
N ALA A 55 9.60 8.73 1.04
CA ALA A 55 10.64 7.96 0.39
C ALA A 55 10.08 6.67 -0.17
N PHE A 56 10.34 6.41 -1.45
CA PHE A 56 9.96 5.16 -2.10
C PHE A 56 10.72 3.99 -1.49
N VAL A 57 10.04 2.89 -1.26
CA VAL A 57 10.66 1.65 -0.78
C VAL A 57 10.59 0.57 -1.86
N GLU A 58 9.40 0.15 -2.24
CA GLU A 58 9.25 -0.86 -3.28
C GLU A 58 7.83 -0.90 -3.84
N TRP A 59 7.69 -1.55 -5.03
CA TRP A 59 6.41 -1.85 -5.64
C TRP A 59 6.08 -3.32 -5.41
N LEU A 60 4.79 -3.60 -5.14
CA LEU A 60 4.25 -4.95 -5.21
C LEU A 60 3.20 -4.99 -6.30
N GLU A 61 3.27 -6.00 -7.18
CA GLU A 61 2.34 -6.16 -8.28
C GLU A 61 1.78 -7.58 -8.26
N ARG A 62 0.67 -7.75 -8.96
CA ARG A 62 0.09 -9.08 -9.15
C ARG A 62 0.97 -9.95 -10.02
#